data_a96334e03bc0b16f91ff82d6fd80305a
#
_entry.id   a96334e03bc0b16f91ff82d6fd80305a
#
_cell.length_a   1.000
_cell.length_b   1.000
_cell.length_c   1.000
_cell.angle_alpha   90.00
_cell.angle_beta   90.00
_cell.angle_gamma   90.00
#
_symmetry.space_group_name_H-M   'P 1'
#
loop_
_entity.id
_entity.type
_entity.pdbx_description
1 polymer ?
#
loop_
_entity_poly.entity_id
_entity_poly.type
_entity_poly.pdbx_seq_one_letter_code
_entity_poly.pdbx_strand_id
1 'polypeptide(L)'
;CIYANDLNPKFTGVGCARKIGMDEALRRFLHVNYDGIICCFDADSIVQKNYLTAIYNKLKSNSYAGASIYFEHPILGNSFKSAEYENIILYETHLRYYKNALEFCGFPFAFHTVGSSMAVKASAYAKQGGMNRRKAGEDFYFINKIIALGNYTEINTTTVIPSPRTSDRVPFGTGRAILDAL
;
A
#
# COMPACT_ATOMS: atom_id res chain seq x y z
N CYS A 1 -9.65 -17.58 -1.73
CA CYS A 1 -8.80 -17.51 -0.53
C CYS A 1 -7.57 -18.39 -0.70
N ILE A 2 -6.46 -17.95 -0.15
CA ILE A 2 -5.22 -18.74 -0.06
C ILE A 2 -5.00 -19.04 1.43
N TYR A 3 -4.89 -20.31 1.76
CA TYR A 3 -4.60 -20.76 3.12
C TYR A 3 -3.09 -21.05 3.22
N ALA A 4 -2.41 -20.44 4.17
CA ALA A 4 -0.96 -20.55 4.37
C ALA A 4 -0.67 -20.83 5.87
N ASN A 5 -1.17 -21.96 6.35
CA ASN A 5 -1.11 -22.33 7.77
C ASN A 5 0.26 -22.85 8.23
N ASP A 6 1.08 -23.35 7.29
CA ASP A 6 2.37 -24.00 7.58
C ASP A 6 3.57 -23.10 7.33
N LEU A 7 3.42 -21.79 7.52
CA LEU A 7 4.51 -20.85 7.31
C LEU A 7 5.52 -20.90 8.48
N ASN A 8 6.80 -20.94 8.12
CA ASN A 8 7.86 -20.80 9.11
C ASN A 8 7.70 -19.46 9.86
N PRO A 9 7.65 -19.44 11.21
CA PRO A 9 7.46 -18.23 12.03
C PRO A 9 8.46 -17.11 11.73
N LYS A 10 9.65 -17.44 11.22
CA LYS A 10 10.66 -16.46 10.81
C LYS A 10 10.17 -15.56 9.68
N PHE A 11 9.30 -16.06 8.80
CA PHE A 11 8.80 -15.37 7.62
C PHE A 11 7.36 -14.91 7.75
N THR A 12 6.67 -15.19 8.86
CA THR A 12 5.31 -14.71 9.10
C THR A 12 5.30 -13.20 9.30
N GLY A 13 4.36 -12.52 8.64
CA GLY A 13 4.21 -11.07 8.70
C GLY A 13 3.52 -10.52 7.45
N VAL A 14 3.22 -9.23 7.47
CA VAL A 14 2.46 -8.54 6.41
C VAL A 14 3.15 -8.64 5.04
N GLY A 15 4.48 -8.53 4.97
CA GLY A 15 5.23 -8.66 3.72
C GLY A 15 5.13 -10.07 3.11
N CYS A 16 5.15 -11.11 3.96
CA CYS A 16 4.94 -12.48 3.48
C CYS A 16 3.50 -12.69 3.00
N ALA A 17 2.51 -12.19 3.72
CA ALA A 17 1.10 -12.29 3.30
C ALA A 17 0.85 -11.58 1.96
N ARG A 18 1.33 -10.33 1.80
CA ARG A 18 1.27 -9.62 0.52
C ARG A 18 1.99 -10.38 -0.58
N LYS A 19 3.20 -10.90 -0.31
CA LYS A 19 3.95 -11.68 -1.29
C LYS A 19 3.15 -12.87 -1.81
N ILE A 20 2.56 -13.67 -0.93
CA ILE A 20 1.77 -14.85 -1.30
C ILE A 20 0.60 -14.44 -2.21
N GLY A 21 -0.15 -13.39 -1.84
CA GLY A 21 -1.27 -12.90 -2.62
C GLY A 21 -0.86 -12.36 -3.99
N MET A 22 0.21 -11.56 -4.03
CA MET A 22 0.71 -10.94 -5.26
C MET A 22 1.36 -11.96 -6.20
N ASP A 23 2.12 -12.93 -5.66
CA ASP A 23 2.70 -14.03 -6.45
C ASP A 23 1.59 -14.89 -7.09
N GLU A 24 0.51 -15.18 -6.36
CA GLU A 24 -0.64 -15.91 -6.91
C GLU A 24 -1.40 -15.07 -7.97
N ALA A 25 -1.54 -13.78 -7.77
CA ALA A 25 -2.11 -12.89 -8.79
C ALA A 25 -1.25 -12.89 -10.05
N LEU A 26 0.07 -12.77 -9.93
CA LEU A 26 1.01 -12.87 -11.04
C LEU A 26 0.87 -14.21 -11.77
N ARG A 27 0.85 -15.33 -11.02
CA ARG A 27 0.69 -16.67 -11.59
C ARG A 27 -0.59 -16.79 -12.45
N ARG A 28 -1.70 -16.22 -11.98
CA ARG A 28 -2.97 -16.19 -12.73
C ARG A 28 -2.86 -15.34 -13.99
N PHE A 29 -2.25 -14.17 -13.92
CA PHE A 29 -2.05 -13.32 -15.09
C PHE A 29 -1.15 -13.97 -16.14
N LEU A 30 -0.09 -14.64 -15.72
CA LEU A 30 0.77 -15.42 -16.62
C LEU A 30 0.02 -16.57 -17.31
N HIS A 31 -0.87 -17.27 -16.56
CA HIS A 31 -1.66 -18.36 -17.12
C HIS A 31 -2.58 -17.91 -18.26
N VAL A 32 -3.14 -16.70 -18.17
CA VAL A 32 -4.01 -16.12 -19.21
C VAL A 32 -3.27 -15.21 -20.19
N ASN A 33 -1.95 -15.16 -20.11
CA ASN A 33 -1.09 -14.31 -20.93
C ASN A 33 -1.55 -12.83 -20.96
N TYR A 34 -1.83 -12.28 -19.79
CA TYR A 34 -2.33 -10.92 -19.63
C TYR A 34 -1.50 -10.13 -18.61
N ASP A 35 -1.04 -8.92 -18.99
CA ASP A 35 -0.35 -8.02 -18.07
C ASP A 35 -1.37 -7.24 -17.23
N GLY A 36 -1.93 -7.91 -16.23
CA GLY A 36 -2.94 -7.35 -15.33
C GLY A 36 -2.38 -6.36 -14.31
N ILE A 37 -3.29 -5.87 -13.46
CA ILE A 37 -2.97 -4.93 -12.39
C ILE A 37 -3.19 -5.63 -11.05
N ILE A 38 -2.17 -5.64 -10.21
CA ILE A 38 -2.22 -6.17 -8.85
C ILE A 38 -2.49 -5.00 -7.91
N CYS A 39 -3.67 -5.01 -7.27
CA CYS A 39 -4.06 -4.02 -6.27
C CYS A 39 -3.80 -4.56 -4.86
N CYS A 40 -3.22 -3.76 -4.00
CA CYS A 40 -3.00 -4.08 -2.60
C CYS A 40 -3.85 -3.18 -1.71
N PHE A 41 -4.62 -3.78 -0.81
CA PHE A 41 -5.27 -3.09 0.29
C PHE A 41 -5.42 -4.04 1.48
N ASP A 42 -5.57 -3.48 2.67
CA ASP A 42 -5.71 -4.26 3.89
C ASP A 42 -7.18 -4.63 4.13
N ALA A 43 -7.44 -5.76 4.76
CA ALA A 43 -8.81 -6.30 4.93
C ALA A 43 -9.73 -5.41 5.80
N ASP A 44 -9.14 -4.50 6.59
CA ASP A 44 -9.82 -3.52 7.42
C ASP A 44 -9.90 -2.12 6.77
N SER A 45 -9.51 -2.01 5.51
CA SER A 45 -9.66 -0.78 4.71
C SER A 45 -10.97 -0.77 3.95
N ILE A 46 -11.49 0.42 3.70
CA ILE A 46 -12.64 0.66 2.83
C ILE A 46 -12.15 1.38 1.57
N VAL A 47 -12.81 1.18 0.46
CA VAL A 47 -12.48 1.84 -0.80
C VAL A 47 -13.73 2.49 -1.42
N GLN A 48 -13.53 3.56 -2.17
CA GLN A 48 -14.62 4.17 -2.95
C GLN A 48 -15.13 3.23 -4.03
N LYS A 49 -16.40 3.39 -4.42
CA LYS A 49 -17.09 2.54 -5.40
C LYS A 49 -16.37 2.47 -6.75
N ASN A 50 -15.68 3.52 -7.15
CA ASN A 50 -14.93 3.60 -8.40
C ASN A 50 -13.48 3.09 -8.32
N TYR A 51 -13.06 2.48 -7.21
CA TYR A 51 -11.68 2.08 -6.92
C TYR A 51 -11.05 1.28 -8.07
N LEU A 52 -11.65 0.16 -8.43
CA LEU A 52 -11.12 -0.69 -9.50
C LEU A 52 -11.13 0.01 -10.87
N THR A 53 -12.19 0.76 -11.17
CA THR A 53 -12.32 1.49 -12.45
C THR A 53 -11.29 2.61 -12.56
N ALA A 54 -11.05 3.36 -11.50
CA ALA A 54 -10.05 4.43 -11.47
C ALA A 54 -8.64 3.87 -11.68
N ILE A 55 -8.29 2.80 -10.98
CA ILE A 55 -6.99 2.13 -11.13
C ILE A 55 -6.82 1.58 -12.54
N TYR A 56 -7.83 0.86 -13.05
CA TYR A 56 -7.79 0.30 -14.40
C TYR A 56 -7.60 1.40 -15.45
N ASN A 57 -8.38 2.47 -15.41
CA ASN A 57 -8.28 3.55 -16.37
C ASN A 57 -6.92 4.24 -16.36
N LYS A 58 -6.29 4.39 -15.20
CA LYS A 58 -4.94 4.97 -15.08
C LYS A 58 -3.85 4.04 -15.57
N LEU A 59 -3.93 2.74 -15.22
CA LEU A 59 -2.84 1.78 -15.44
C LEU A 59 -3.06 0.85 -16.63
N LYS A 60 -4.21 0.90 -17.34
CA LYS A 60 -4.48 0.05 -18.52
C LYS A 60 -3.48 0.26 -19.66
N SER A 61 -2.97 1.46 -19.83
CA SER A 61 -1.87 1.72 -20.77
C SER A 61 -0.55 1.23 -20.19
N ASN A 62 0.39 0.86 -21.06
CA ASN A 62 1.74 0.43 -20.64
C ASN A 62 2.64 1.63 -20.21
N SER A 63 2.05 2.81 -19.99
CA SER A 63 2.79 4.01 -19.64
C SER A 63 3.28 4.02 -18.19
N TYR A 64 2.66 3.23 -17.31
CA TYR A 64 2.98 3.23 -15.87
C TYR A 64 3.30 1.85 -15.34
N ALA A 65 4.36 1.74 -14.53
CA ALA A 65 4.75 0.52 -13.82
C ALA A 65 3.85 0.25 -12.60
N GLY A 66 3.36 1.32 -11.97
CA GLY A 66 2.51 1.25 -10.78
C GLY A 66 2.09 2.63 -10.32
N ALA A 67 1.31 2.66 -9.25
CA ALA A 67 0.80 3.89 -8.67
C ALA A 67 0.63 3.78 -7.15
N SER A 68 0.85 4.89 -6.44
CA SER A 68 0.26 5.13 -5.12
C SER A 68 -1.16 5.65 -5.30
N ILE A 69 -2.07 5.18 -4.46
CA ILE A 69 -3.48 5.58 -4.51
C ILE A 69 -3.72 6.55 -3.36
N TYR A 70 -4.47 7.61 -3.60
CA TYR A 70 -4.85 8.54 -2.57
C TYR A 70 -5.53 7.80 -1.41
N PHE A 71 -5.17 8.17 -0.19
CA PHE A 71 -5.75 7.60 1.02
C PHE A 71 -6.08 8.72 2.01
N GLU A 72 -7.06 8.48 2.84
CA GLU A 72 -7.39 9.32 3.98
C GLU A 72 -8.00 8.45 5.08
N HIS A 73 -7.57 8.66 6.31
CA HIS A 73 -8.16 7.96 7.44
C HIS A 73 -9.44 8.65 7.91
N PRO A 74 -10.41 7.91 8.50
CA PRO A 74 -11.56 8.54 9.13
C PRO A 74 -11.09 9.36 10.33
N ILE A 75 -11.51 10.61 10.37
CA ILE A 75 -11.16 11.57 11.44
C ILE A 75 -12.28 11.82 12.43
N LEU A 76 -13.46 11.26 12.16
CA LEU A 76 -14.68 11.37 12.98
C LEU A 76 -15.47 10.07 12.92
N GLY A 77 -16.26 9.79 13.95
CA GLY A 77 -17.16 8.64 14.01
C GLY A 77 -17.26 8.05 15.41
N ASN A 78 -17.93 6.89 15.50
CA ASN A 78 -18.17 6.18 16.76
C ASN A 78 -17.47 4.81 16.80
N SER A 79 -16.68 4.47 15.78
CA SER A 79 -16.05 3.16 15.66
C SER A 79 -14.73 3.05 16.43
N PHE A 80 -14.12 4.19 16.76
CA PHE A 80 -12.84 4.28 17.46
C PHE A 80 -12.92 5.29 18.60
N LYS A 81 -11.95 5.29 19.52
CA LYS A 81 -11.87 6.26 20.61
C LYS A 81 -11.48 7.65 20.06
N SER A 82 -11.90 8.72 20.75
CA SER A 82 -11.57 10.11 20.38
C SER A 82 -10.05 10.30 20.18
N ALA A 83 -9.24 9.77 21.09
CA ALA A 83 -7.79 9.86 21.00
C ALA A 83 -7.19 9.16 19.77
N GLU A 84 -7.83 8.07 19.27
CA GLU A 84 -7.38 7.43 18.02
C GLU A 84 -7.65 8.34 16.81
N TYR A 85 -8.79 9.04 16.78
CA TYR A 85 -9.08 10.03 15.75
C TYR A 85 -8.17 11.25 15.81
N GLU A 86 -7.85 11.75 16.99
CA GLU A 86 -6.92 12.87 17.17
C GLU A 86 -5.50 12.51 16.72
N ASN A 87 -5.02 11.32 17.13
CA ASN A 87 -3.67 10.87 16.80
C ASN A 87 -3.51 10.54 15.32
N ILE A 88 -4.55 10.01 14.64
CA ILE A 88 -4.46 9.76 13.21
C ILE A 88 -4.38 11.05 12.39
N ILE A 89 -5.02 12.14 12.83
CA ILE A 89 -4.91 13.45 12.19
C ILE A 89 -3.46 13.92 12.21
N LEU A 90 -2.81 13.84 13.37
CA LEU A 90 -1.40 14.24 13.52
C LEU A 90 -0.49 13.37 12.66
N TYR A 91 -0.69 12.05 12.69
CA TYR A 91 0.13 11.12 11.91
C TYR A 91 -0.05 11.31 10.40
N GLU A 92 -1.28 11.43 9.91
CA GLU A 92 -1.54 11.66 8.49
C GLU A 92 -1.01 13.02 8.03
N THR A 93 -1.14 14.06 8.85
CA THR A 93 -0.54 15.37 8.59
C THR A 93 0.98 15.27 8.45
N HIS A 94 1.63 14.52 9.34
CA HIS A 94 3.07 14.25 9.23
C HIS A 94 3.45 13.54 7.94
N LEU A 95 2.72 12.50 7.54
CA LEU A 95 2.98 11.77 6.29
C LEU A 95 2.85 12.70 5.07
N ARG A 96 1.83 13.55 5.03
CA ARG A 96 1.61 14.52 3.94
C ARG A 96 2.70 15.59 3.92
N TYR A 97 3.02 16.14 5.08
CA TYR A 97 4.11 17.11 5.21
C TYR A 97 5.43 16.53 4.71
N TYR A 98 5.78 15.32 5.15
CA TYR A 98 7.01 14.65 4.75
C TYR A 98 7.08 14.42 3.23
N LYS A 99 6.01 13.88 2.63
CA LYS A 99 5.92 13.69 1.18
C LYS A 99 6.09 15.00 0.41
N ASN A 100 5.37 16.04 0.84
CA ASN A 100 5.43 17.36 0.19
C ASN A 100 6.81 18.02 0.33
N ALA A 101 7.48 17.86 1.49
CA ALA A 101 8.83 18.34 1.68
C ALA A 101 9.84 17.65 0.77
N LEU A 102 9.73 16.32 0.60
CA LEU A 102 10.54 15.58 -0.36
C LEU A 102 10.32 16.05 -1.80
N GLU A 103 9.07 16.28 -2.18
CA GLU A 103 8.70 16.77 -3.51
C GLU A 103 9.26 18.19 -3.75
N PHE A 104 9.13 19.08 -2.77
CA PHE A 104 9.71 20.42 -2.80
C PHE A 104 11.22 20.41 -3.01
N CYS A 105 11.92 19.46 -2.40
CA CYS A 105 13.36 19.27 -2.58
C CYS A 105 13.74 18.58 -3.90
N GLY A 106 12.77 18.24 -4.76
CA GLY A 106 13.02 17.53 -6.03
C GLY A 106 13.43 16.06 -5.85
N PHE A 107 13.10 15.43 -4.71
CA PHE A 107 13.43 14.04 -4.49
C PHE A 107 12.60 13.11 -5.41
N PRO A 108 13.24 12.28 -6.24
CA PRO A 108 12.53 11.52 -7.29
C PRO A 108 11.62 10.40 -6.76
N PHE A 109 11.72 10.06 -5.48
CA PHE A 109 10.92 9.03 -4.82
C PHE A 109 9.87 9.64 -3.86
N ALA A 110 9.44 10.88 -4.10
CA ALA A 110 8.48 11.62 -3.28
C ALA A 110 7.04 11.10 -3.48
N PHE A 111 6.79 9.83 -3.17
CA PHE A 111 5.49 9.18 -3.21
C PHE A 111 5.12 8.63 -1.84
N HIS A 112 3.82 8.53 -1.56
CA HIS A 112 3.36 7.79 -0.39
C HIS A 112 3.63 6.29 -0.55
N THR A 113 4.21 5.68 0.47
CA THR A 113 4.57 4.26 0.48
C THR A 113 3.67 3.46 1.42
N VAL A 114 2.36 3.65 1.27
CA VAL A 114 1.34 2.99 2.10
C VAL A 114 0.91 1.69 1.44
N GLY A 115 1.16 0.57 2.12
CA GLY A 115 0.96 -0.77 1.57
C GLY A 115 -0.48 -1.15 1.26
N SER A 116 -1.47 -0.51 1.93
CA SER A 116 -2.90 -0.65 1.61
C SER A 116 -3.35 0.21 0.43
N SER A 117 -2.48 1.09 -0.09
CA SER A 117 -2.86 2.12 -1.07
C SER A 117 -1.91 2.12 -2.26
N MET A 118 -1.66 0.95 -2.85
CA MET A 118 -0.79 0.79 -4.01
C MET A 118 -1.35 -0.18 -5.04
N ALA A 119 -1.01 0.06 -6.31
CA ALA A 119 -1.30 -0.84 -7.41
C ALA A 119 -0.08 -0.93 -8.35
N VAL A 120 0.19 -2.11 -8.90
CA VAL A 120 1.33 -2.35 -9.79
C VAL A 120 0.93 -3.22 -10.97
N LYS A 121 1.59 -3.03 -12.12
CA LYS A 121 1.47 -3.95 -13.26
C LYS A 121 2.11 -5.30 -12.92
N ALA A 122 1.52 -6.39 -13.36
CA ALA A 122 2.05 -7.73 -13.15
C ALA A 122 3.47 -7.87 -13.74
N SER A 123 3.72 -7.29 -14.90
CA SER A 123 5.04 -7.25 -15.54
C SER A 123 6.07 -6.48 -14.71
N ALA A 124 5.69 -5.33 -14.12
CA ALA A 124 6.58 -4.55 -13.25
C ALA A 124 6.88 -5.31 -11.94
N TYR A 125 5.86 -5.96 -11.36
CA TYR A 125 6.01 -6.82 -10.20
C TYR A 125 7.02 -7.94 -10.45
N ALA A 126 6.89 -8.65 -11.58
CA ALA A 126 7.80 -9.72 -11.96
C ALA A 126 9.22 -9.20 -12.24
N LYS A 127 9.35 -8.11 -13.02
CA LYS A 127 10.64 -7.53 -13.42
C LYS A 127 11.52 -7.16 -12.24
N GLN A 128 10.90 -6.72 -11.13
CA GLN A 128 11.64 -6.29 -9.97
C GLN A 128 11.79 -7.37 -8.87
N GLY A 129 11.38 -8.62 -9.17
CA GLY A 129 11.61 -9.79 -8.30
C GLY A 129 10.55 -9.99 -7.22
N GLY A 130 9.38 -9.35 -7.35
CA GLY A 130 8.26 -9.55 -6.44
C GLY A 130 8.36 -8.84 -5.09
N MET A 131 7.37 -9.04 -4.24
CA MET A 131 7.31 -8.49 -2.88
C MET A 131 8.36 -9.12 -1.96
N ASN A 132 8.97 -8.32 -1.11
CA ASN A 132 9.88 -8.78 -0.08
C ASN A 132 9.12 -9.41 1.11
N ARG A 133 9.83 -10.16 1.97
CA ARG A 133 9.26 -10.84 3.15
C ARG A 133 9.52 -10.11 4.46
N ARG A 134 9.73 -8.79 4.41
CA ARG A 134 9.97 -7.99 5.63
C ARG A 134 8.73 -8.01 6.51
N LYS A 135 8.93 -8.02 7.82
CA LYS A 135 7.83 -7.97 8.80
C LYS A 135 7.23 -6.58 8.91
N ALA A 136 8.00 -5.53 8.55
CA ALA A 136 7.57 -4.14 8.54
C ALA A 136 8.36 -3.35 7.48
N GLY A 137 7.75 -2.28 6.92
CA GLY A 137 8.34 -1.46 5.86
C GLY A 137 8.51 -2.20 4.53
N GLU A 138 7.84 -3.31 4.36
CA GLU A 138 7.86 -4.08 3.11
C GLU A 138 7.35 -3.26 1.93
N ASP A 139 6.36 -2.42 2.16
CA ASP A 139 5.76 -1.48 1.22
C ASP A 139 6.76 -0.40 0.78
N PHE A 140 7.44 0.24 1.72
CA PHE A 140 8.47 1.23 1.42
C PHE A 140 9.53 0.66 0.48
N TYR A 141 10.14 -0.46 0.84
CA TYR A 141 11.19 -1.07 0.00
C TYR A 141 10.66 -1.58 -1.34
N PHE A 142 9.43 -2.07 -1.37
CA PHE A 142 8.81 -2.57 -2.60
C PHE A 142 8.48 -1.42 -3.54
N ILE A 143 7.78 -0.38 -3.07
CA ILE A 143 7.37 0.76 -3.89
C ILE A 143 8.60 1.49 -4.46
N ASN A 144 9.64 1.70 -3.64
CA ASN A 144 10.89 2.32 -4.13
C ASN A 144 11.53 1.55 -5.29
N LYS A 145 11.47 0.22 -5.27
CA LYS A 145 11.95 -0.59 -6.39
C LYS A 145 11.06 -0.46 -7.64
N ILE A 146 9.74 -0.34 -7.47
CA ILE A 146 8.83 -0.09 -8.61
C ILE A 146 9.06 1.30 -9.18
N ILE A 147 9.24 2.34 -8.34
CA ILE A 147 9.59 3.70 -8.79
C ILE A 147 10.89 3.70 -9.61
N ALA A 148 11.89 2.95 -9.17
CA ALA A 148 13.18 2.82 -9.88
C ALA A 148 13.08 2.18 -11.28
N LEU A 149 11.99 1.47 -11.59
CA LEU A 149 11.72 1.00 -12.95
C LEU A 149 11.32 2.15 -13.91
N GLY A 150 11.02 3.32 -13.37
CA GLY A 150 10.46 4.47 -14.08
C GLY A 150 8.94 4.42 -14.24
N ASN A 151 8.37 5.56 -14.62
CA ASN A 151 6.94 5.68 -14.92
C ASN A 151 6.02 5.26 -13.76
N TYR A 152 6.34 5.66 -12.54
CA TYR A 152 5.44 5.56 -11.39
C TYR A 152 4.53 6.80 -11.32
N THR A 153 3.31 6.69 -10.78
CA THR A 153 2.34 7.78 -10.76
C THR A 153 1.50 7.79 -9.48
N GLU A 154 0.63 8.79 -9.33
CA GLU A 154 -0.39 8.86 -8.28
C GLU A 154 -1.79 8.76 -8.89
N ILE A 155 -2.72 8.16 -8.16
CA ILE A 155 -4.14 8.08 -8.50
C ILE A 155 -4.92 8.80 -7.41
N ASN A 156 -5.38 10.03 -7.72
CA ASN A 156 -6.13 10.89 -6.82
C ASN A 156 -7.63 10.96 -7.17
N THR A 157 -8.09 10.09 -8.10
CA THR A 157 -9.49 10.02 -8.55
C THR A 157 -10.32 8.98 -7.81
N THR A 158 -9.72 8.29 -6.86
CA THR A 158 -10.37 7.36 -5.93
C THR A 158 -9.63 7.39 -4.61
N THR A 159 -10.26 6.91 -3.54
CA THR A 159 -9.73 6.97 -2.18
C THR A 159 -9.75 5.59 -1.54
N VAL A 160 -8.67 5.25 -0.85
CA VAL A 160 -8.60 4.18 0.14
C VAL A 160 -8.78 4.80 1.51
N ILE A 161 -9.58 4.20 2.36
CA ILE A 161 -9.86 4.62 3.74
C ILE A 161 -9.31 3.53 4.67
N PRO A 162 -8.04 3.63 5.11
CA PRO A 162 -7.46 2.67 6.04
C PRO A 162 -8.05 2.82 7.44
N SER A 163 -7.99 1.75 8.22
CA SER A 163 -8.42 1.77 9.61
C SER A 163 -7.41 2.53 10.49
N PRO A 164 -7.85 3.47 11.35
CA PRO A 164 -7.00 4.16 12.31
C PRO A 164 -6.78 3.35 13.61
N ARG A 165 -7.01 2.04 13.60
CA ARG A 165 -6.85 1.21 14.80
C ARG A 165 -5.39 1.14 15.27
N THR A 166 -5.22 1.05 16.57
CA THR A 166 -3.93 0.77 17.20
C THR A 166 -3.41 -0.63 16.87
N SER A 167 -2.09 -0.79 16.80
CA SER A 167 -1.45 -2.10 16.62
C SER A 167 -0.03 -2.10 17.16
N ASP A 168 0.33 -3.16 17.86
CA ASP A 168 1.67 -3.45 18.39
C ASP A 168 2.42 -4.52 17.57
N ARG A 169 1.79 -5.02 16.49
CA ARG A 169 2.33 -6.15 15.68
C ARG A 169 3.65 -5.82 14.97
N VAL A 170 3.90 -4.55 14.72
CA VAL A 170 5.09 -4.06 14.01
C VAL A 170 5.66 -2.83 14.73
N PRO A 171 6.98 -2.59 14.63
CA PRO A 171 7.64 -1.51 15.39
C PRO A 171 7.34 -0.09 14.88
N PHE A 172 6.74 0.06 13.70
CA PHE A 172 6.37 1.34 13.09
C PHE A 172 5.19 1.16 12.11
N GLY A 173 4.62 2.26 11.63
CA GLY A 173 3.44 2.33 10.78
C GLY A 173 2.25 2.91 11.53
N THR A 174 1.10 3.08 10.83
CA THR A 174 -0.09 3.78 11.36
C THR A 174 -0.52 3.29 12.73
N GLY A 175 -0.76 1.99 12.90
CA GLY A 175 -1.27 1.44 14.15
C GLY A 175 -0.30 1.59 15.33
N ARG A 176 1.03 1.52 15.07
CA ARG A 176 2.05 1.75 16.09
C ARG A 176 2.16 3.23 16.45
N ALA A 177 2.16 4.12 15.47
CA ALA A 177 2.22 5.56 15.71
C ALA A 177 1.05 6.07 16.55
N ILE A 178 -0.17 5.56 16.28
CA ILE A 178 -1.34 5.89 17.10
C ILE A 178 -1.19 5.36 18.51
N LEU A 179 -0.68 4.13 18.67
CA LEU A 179 -0.46 3.52 19.99
C LEU A 179 0.59 4.28 20.82
N ASP A 180 1.67 4.72 20.20
CA ASP A 180 2.75 5.45 20.89
C ASP A 180 2.34 6.88 21.28
N ALA A 181 1.29 7.42 20.67
CA ALA A 181 0.74 8.74 20.95
C ALA A 181 -0.42 8.73 21.99
N LEU A 182 -0.89 7.54 22.41
CA LEU A 182 -1.89 7.37 23.48
C LEU A 182 -1.26 7.39 24.87
#